data_120d0ce78c6933d1c1f7dc624b4fcd26
#
_entry.id   120d0ce78c6933d1c1f7dc624b4fcd26
#
_cell.length_a   1.000
_cell.length_b   1.000
_cell.length_c   1.000
_cell.angle_alpha   90.00
_cell.angle_beta   90.00
_cell.angle_gamma   90.00
#
_symmetry.space_group_name_H-M   'P 1'
#
loop_
_entity.id
_entity.type
_entity.pdbx_description
1 polymer ?
#
loop_
_entity_poly.entity_id
_entity_poly.type
_entity_poly.pdbx_seq_one_letter_code
_entity_poly.pdbx_strand_id
1 'polypeptide(L)'
;MLEGIHALNPRLTRGVADELKFRIYLNALTQLVLDSCNRLSATDTRLLRRLVRDYNFRGCSPLKTFALWPNVVAGERKWIYPYQGRADAVFNSSLDYELAVLKSYAALLLNQVKPWDAAFLEARRLSGILHNVTHAKADVVPGDSILRETIGGSQLSY
;
A
#
# COMPACT_ATOMS: atom_id res chain seq x y z
N MET A 1 -21.17 -9.32 3.51
CA MET A 1 -19.82 -8.85 3.93
C MET A 1 -19.77 -7.34 3.74
N LEU A 2 -19.15 -6.61 4.68
CA LEU A 2 -18.93 -5.16 4.58
C LEU A 2 -17.41 -4.95 4.50
N GLU A 3 -16.92 -4.28 3.47
CA GLU A 3 -15.50 -3.96 3.31
C GLU A 3 -15.27 -2.48 3.03
N GLY A 4 -14.05 -2.01 3.23
CA GLY A 4 -13.61 -0.66 2.95
C GLY A 4 -13.01 0.04 4.17
N ILE A 5 -12.46 1.23 3.95
CA ILE A 5 -11.71 1.99 4.98
C ILE A 5 -12.55 2.36 6.21
N HIS A 6 -13.86 2.33 6.10
CA HIS A 6 -14.80 2.61 7.19
C HIS A 6 -15.43 1.35 7.80
N ALA A 7 -15.11 0.15 7.30
CA ALA A 7 -15.78 -1.09 7.70
C ALA A 7 -15.69 -1.38 9.21
N LEU A 8 -14.57 -1.02 9.84
CA LEU A 8 -14.38 -1.15 11.30
C LEU A 8 -15.07 -0.05 12.14
N ASN A 9 -15.64 0.99 11.49
CA ASN A 9 -16.29 2.06 12.23
C ASN A 9 -17.62 1.56 12.82
N PRO A 10 -17.79 1.54 14.16
CA PRO A 10 -18.98 1.01 14.81
C PRO A 10 -20.27 1.76 14.47
N ARG A 11 -20.13 2.99 13.94
CA ARG A 11 -21.30 3.77 13.51
C ARG A 11 -22.01 3.16 12.32
N LEU A 12 -21.30 2.41 11.45
CA LEU A 12 -21.90 1.77 10.28
C LEU A 12 -22.71 0.53 10.63
N THR A 13 -22.40 -0.11 11.74
CA THR A 13 -23.00 -1.39 12.12
C THR A 13 -23.75 -1.32 13.45
N ARG A 14 -24.30 -0.15 13.82
CA ARG A 14 -25.02 0.08 15.08
C ARG A 14 -26.23 -0.84 15.27
N GLY A 15 -26.92 -1.19 14.19
CA GLY A 15 -28.11 -2.06 14.21
C GLY A 15 -27.82 -3.55 14.26
N VAL A 16 -26.53 -3.95 14.28
CA VAL A 16 -26.13 -5.36 14.36
C VAL A 16 -25.50 -5.60 15.73
N ALA A 17 -25.89 -6.65 16.43
CA ALA A 17 -25.30 -7.03 17.71
C ALA A 17 -23.83 -7.42 17.54
N ASP A 18 -22.99 -7.15 18.54
CA ASP A 18 -21.53 -7.35 18.42
C ASP A 18 -21.16 -8.83 18.30
N GLU A 19 -21.97 -9.72 18.89
CA GLU A 19 -21.81 -11.18 18.83
C GLU A 19 -22.03 -11.76 17.43
N LEU A 20 -22.72 -10.99 16.56
CA LEU A 20 -22.97 -11.36 15.16
C LEU A 20 -21.94 -10.79 14.20
N LYS A 21 -20.88 -10.15 14.70
CA LYS A 21 -19.83 -9.52 13.90
C LYS A 21 -18.52 -10.25 14.08
N PHE A 22 -17.85 -10.50 12.98
CA PHE A 22 -16.43 -10.86 12.97
C PHE A 22 -15.66 -9.80 12.18
N ARG A 23 -14.74 -9.12 12.84
CA ARG A 23 -14.01 -7.94 12.31
C ARG A 23 -12.58 -8.33 11.97
N ILE A 24 -12.19 -8.07 10.73
CA ILE A 24 -10.83 -8.31 10.28
C ILE A 24 -10.18 -6.96 9.94
N TYR A 25 -9.03 -6.70 10.54
CA TYR A 25 -8.17 -5.59 10.16
C TYR A 25 -7.11 -6.08 9.19
N LEU A 26 -7.12 -5.53 7.96
CA LEU A 26 -6.11 -5.83 6.94
C LEU A 26 -5.15 -4.65 6.80
N ASN A 27 -3.86 -4.93 6.84
CA ASN A 27 -2.83 -3.94 6.55
C ASN A 27 -1.55 -4.61 6.06
N ALA A 28 -0.80 -3.91 5.19
CA ALA A 28 0.55 -4.30 4.82
C ALA A 28 1.52 -3.88 5.93
N LEU A 29 1.67 -4.73 6.94
CA LEU A 29 2.55 -4.50 8.10
C LEU A 29 3.96 -4.98 7.75
N THR A 30 4.65 -4.23 6.91
CA THR A 30 6.01 -4.55 6.49
C THR A 30 6.96 -4.51 7.68
N GLN A 31 7.72 -5.60 7.87
CA GLN A 31 8.73 -5.74 8.92
C GLN A 31 10.15 -5.77 8.36
N LEU A 32 10.31 -5.46 7.08
CA LEU A 32 11.61 -5.49 6.42
C LEU A 32 12.55 -4.42 6.98
N VAL A 33 13.76 -4.83 7.26
CA VAL A 33 14.87 -3.99 7.68
C VAL A 33 15.82 -3.90 6.50
N LEU A 34 16.14 -2.68 6.05
CA LEU A 34 17.08 -2.47 4.96
C LEU A 34 18.53 -2.60 5.44
N ASP A 35 18.80 -2.11 6.64
CA ASP A 35 20.06 -2.23 7.34
C ASP A 35 19.84 -2.09 8.87
N SER A 36 20.92 -2.12 9.66
CA SER A 36 20.85 -2.04 11.13
C SER A 36 20.14 -0.78 11.67
N CYS A 37 20.05 0.29 10.87
CA CYS A 37 19.51 1.58 11.26
C CYS A 37 18.21 1.95 10.52
N ASN A 38 17.97 1.37 9.35
CA ASN A 38 16.89 1.76 8.46
C ASN A 38 15.83 0.66 8.31
N ARG A 39 14.65 0.93 8.83
CA ARG A 39 13.47 0.10 8.61
C ARG A 39 12.64 0.66 7.48
N LEU A 40 12.13 -0.23 6.63
CA LEU A 40 11.10 0.13 5.69
C LEU A 40 9.79 0.40 6.43
N SER A 41 9.19 1.56 6.21
CA SER A 41 7.88 1.82 6.79
C SER A 41 6.77 1.14 5.99
N ALA A 42 5.73 0.66 6.68
CA ALA A 42 4.51 0.17 6.02
C ALA A 42 3.88 1.26 5.13
N THR A 43 4.03 2.52 5.50
CA THR A 43 3.56 3.67 4.73
C THR A 43 4.28 3.78 3.38
N ASP A 44 5.60 3.53 3.34
CA ASP A 44 6.39 3.58 2.11
C ASP A 44 6.00 2.47 1.13
N THR A 45 5.87 1.24 1.62
CA THR A 45 5.41 0.11 0.81
C THR A 45 4.02 0.38 0.22
N ARG A 46 3.11 0.91 1.02
CA ARG A 46 1.75 1.26 0.57
C ARG A 46 1.76 2.40 -0.44
N LEU A 47 2.62 3.41 -0.27
CA LEU A 47 2.77 4.49 -1.25
C LEU A 47 3.32 3.94 -2.57
N LEU A 48 4.31 3.06 -2.55
CA LEU A 48 4.85 2.41 -3.74
C LEU A 48 3.80 1.56 -4.46
N ARG A 49 3.05 0.72 -3.74
CA ARG A 49 1.90 -0.02 -4.29
C ARG A 49 0.89 0.93 -4.94
N ARG A 50 0.56 2.02 -4.25
CA ARG A 50 -0.40 3.00 -4.75
C ARG A 50 0.09 3.71 -6.01
N LEU A 51 1.36 4.14 -6.06
CA LEU A 51 1.95 4.78 -7.24
C LEU A 51 1.80 3.88 -8.47
N VAL A 52 2.16 2.62 -8.33
CA VAL A 52 2.09 1.64 -9.44
C VAL A 52 0.64 1.38 -9.84
N ARG A 53 -0.25 1.09 -8.87
CA ARG A 53 -1.66 0.81 -9.14
C ARG A 53 -2.39 2.01 -9.76
N ASP A 54 -2.21 3.19 -9.19
CA ASP A 54 -2.90 4.40 -9.66
C ASP A 54 -2.45 4.77 -11.08
N TYR A 55 -1.17 4.54 -11.42
CA TYR A 55 -0.67 4.72 -12.77
C TYR A 55 -1.24 3.68 -13.74
N ASN A 56 -1.17 2.39 -13.41
CA ASN A 56 -1.56 1.30 -14.28
C ASN A 56 -3.08 1.24 -14.55
N PHE A 57 -3.90 1.54 -13.52
CA PHE A 57 -5.33 1.24 -13.57
C PHE A 57 -6.25 2.44 -13.38
N ARG A 58 -5.72 3.60 -12.97
CA ARG A 58 -6.53 4.79 -12.67
C ARG A 58 -6.15 6.02 -13.47
N GLY A 59 -5.17 5.89 -14.36
CA GLY A 59 -4.69 7.01 -15.20
C GLY A 59 -4.14 8.17 -14.37
N CYS A 60 -3.64 7.93 -13.16
CA CYS A 60 -3.08 8.97 -12.30
C CYS A 60 -1.58 9.09 -12.52
N SER A 61 -1.09 10.31 -12.76
CA SER A 61 0.34 10.57 -12.78
C SER A 61 0.98 10.41 -11.39
N PRO A 62 2.29 10.13 -11.29
CA PRO A 62 2.99 10.08 -10.01
C PRO A 62 2.79 11.35 -9.17
N LEU A 63 2.85 12.53 -9.79
CA LEU A 63 2.63 13.82 -9.10
C LEU A 63 1.24 13.91 -8.46
N LYS A 64 0.21 13.45 -9.18
CA LYS A 64 -1.15 13.43 -8.63
C LYS A 64 -1.26 12.47 -7.44
N THR A 65 -0.65 11.31 -7.52
CA THR A 65 -0.65 10.35 -6.39
C THR A 65 0.07 10.93 -5.19
N PHE A 66 1.25 11.57 -5.36
CA PHE A 66 1.95 12.25 -4.28
C PHE A 66 1.12 13.37 -3.66
N ALA A 67 0.46 14.20 -4.46
CA ALA A 67 -0.39 15.29 -3.98
C ALA A 67 -1.59 14.79 -3.14
N LEU A 68 -2.14 13.63 -3.47
CA LEU A 68 -3.26 13.03 -2.74
C LEU A 68 -2.83 12.24 -1.49
N TRP A 69 -1.57 11.82 -1.41
CA TRP A 69 -1.08 10.94 -0.37
C TRP A 69 -1.25 11.46 1.07
N PRO A 70 -0.97 12.75 1.37
CA PRO A 70 -1.21 13.30 2.71
C PRO A 70 -2.65 13.14 3.18
N ASN A 71 -3.63 13.30 2.27
CA ASN A 71 -5.05 13.13 2.60
C ASN A 71 -5.39 11.66 2.92
N VAL A 72 -4.75 10.72 2.23
CA VAL A 72 -4.90 9.28 2.50
C VAL A 72 -4.39 8.96 3.90
N VAL A 73 -3.18 9.41 4.23
CA VAL A 73 -2.58 9.19 5.56
C VAL A 73 -3.42 9.86 6.66
N ALA A 74 -3.92 11.06 6.42
CA ALA A 74 -4.83 11.74 7.36
C ALA A 74 -6.14 10.96 7.55
N GLY A 75 -6.70 10.41 6.46
CA GLY A 75 -7.88 9.56 6.50
C GLY A 75 -7.67 8.29 7.32
N GLU A 76 -6.53 7.63 7.18
CA GLU A 76 -6.16 6.45 7.97
C GLU A 76 -6.08 6.74 9.46
N ARG A 77 -5.39 7.82 9.81
CA ARG A 77 -5.27 8.27 11.21
C ARG A 77 -6.63 8.57 11.84
N LYS A 78 -7.57 9.11 11.06
CA LYS A 78 -8.88 9.51 11.54
C LYS A 78 -9.89 8.36 11.56
N TRP A 79 -9.84 7.45 10.58
CA TRP A 79 -10.94 6.52 10.31
C TRP A 79 -10.58 5.05 10.41
N ILE A 80 -9.29 4.70 10.47
CA ILE A 80 -8.84 3.31 10.53
C ILE A 80 -8.18 3.04 11.89
N TYR A 81 -7.11 3.75 12.21
CA TYR A 81 -6.30 3.47 13.41
C TYR A 81 -7.08 3.51 14.73
N PRO A 82 -8.05 4.42 14.96
CA PRO A 82 -8.82 4.42 16.20
C PRO A 82 -9.65 3.15 16.42
N TYR A 83 -9.93 2.40 15.33
CA TYR A 83 -10.79 1.22 15.37
C TYR A 83 -10.03 -0.10 15.20
N GLN A 84 -8.74 -0.07 14.91
CA GLN A 84 -7.95 -1.29 14.70
C GLN A 84 -7.95 -2.23 15.91
N GLY A 85 -7.93 -1.68 17.12
CA GLY A 85 -8.00 -2.46 18.37
C GLY A 85 -9.36 -3.16 18.62
N ARG A 86 -10.36 -2.91 17.76
CA ARG A 86 -11.68 -3.57 17.80
C ARG A 86 -11.77 -4.77 16.86
N ALA A 87 -10.72 -5.05 16.12
CA ALA A 87 -10.68 -6.19 15.21
C ALA A 87 -10.55 -7.49 16.02
N ASP A 88 -11.31 -8.50 15.62
CA ASP A 88 -11.25 -9.85 16.18
C ASP A 88 -10.05 -10.61 15.60
N ALA A 89 -9.60 -10.24 14.40
CA ALA A 89 -8.40 -10.77 13.76
C ALA A 89 -7.64 -9.68 12.99
N VAL A 90 -6.31 -9.84 12.91
CA VAL A 90 -5.43 -8.97 12.12
C VAL A 90 -4.81 -9.82 11.02
N PHE A 91 -4.95 -9.36 9.77
CA PHE A 91 -4.32 -9.99 8.62
C PHE A 91 -3.23 -9.09 8.06
N ASN A 92 -1.98 -9.58 8.07
CA ASN A 92 -0.86 -8.89 7.44
C ASN A 92 -0.79 -9.24 5.96
N SER A 93 -1.02 -8.25 5.10
CA SER A 93 -0.99 -8.39 3.64
C SER A 93 0.35 -7.99 3.01
N SER A 94 1.41 -7.81 3.81
CA SER A 94 2.75 -7.58 3.26
C SER A 94 3.33 -8.86 2.67
N LEU A 95 4.09 -8.70 1.60
CA LEU A 95 4.80 -9.80 0.94
C LEU A 95 6.29 -9.45 0.94
N ASP A 96 7.13 -10.36 1.39
CA ASP A 96 8.57 -10.12 1.55
C ASP A 96 9.26 -9.80 0.21
N TYR A 97 8.72 -10.32 -0.89
CA TYR A 97 9.26 -10.11 -2.24
C TYR A 97 8.68 -8.91 -2.98
N GLU A 98 7.65 -8.24 -2.43
CA GLU A 98 6.90 -7.22 -3.18
C GLU A 98 7.74 -6.03 -3.63
N LEU A 99 8.66 -5.56 -2.78
CA LEU A 99 9.53 -4.45 -3.15
C LEU A 99 10.48 -4.80 -4.30
N ALA A 100 10.97 -6.03 -4.32
CA ALA A 100 11.82 -6.52 -5.39
C ALA A 100 11.11 -6.47 -6.74
N VAL A 101 9.82 -6.82 -6.75
CA VAL A 101 8.96 -6.76 -7.95
C VAL A 101 8.55 -5.32 -8.27
N LEU A 102 8.08 -4.56 -7.27
CA LEU A 102 7.63 -3.17 -7.45
C LEU A 102 8.75 -2.25 -7.92
N LYS A 103 10.01 -2.57 -7.64
CA LYS A 103 11.17 -1.77 -8.05
C LYS A 103 11.14 -1.41 -9.53
N SER A 104 10.86 -2.36 -10.42
CA SER A 104 10.83 -2.12 -11.87
C SER A 104 9.79 -1.10 -12.29
N TYR A 105 8.61 -1.17 -11.70
CA TYR A 105 7.49 -0.30 -12.00
C TYR A 105 7.69 1.07 -11.35
N ALA A 106 7.97 1.07 -10.05
CA ALA A 106 8.05 2.30 -9.26
C ALA A 106 9.26 3.17 -9.66
N ALA A 107 10.42 2.59 -9.99
CA ALA A 107 11.59 3.35 -10.41
C ALA A 107 11.31 4.20 -11.64
N LEU A 108 10.57 3.67 -12.62
CA LEU A 108 10.17 4.42 -13.82
C LEU A 108 9.25 5.60 -13.48
N LEU A 109 8.35 5.43 -12.54
CA LEU A 109 7.41 6.46 -12.10
C LEU A 109 8.11 7.53 -11.27
N LEU A 110 8.99 7.15 -10.36
CA LEU A 110 9.77 8.06 -9.52
C LEU A 110 10.71 8.94 -10.37
N ASN A 111 11.28 8.42 -11.45
CA ASN A 111 12.13 9.17 -12.38
C ASN A 111 11.38 10.23 -13.21
N GLN A 112 10.04 10.14 -13.27
CA GLN A 112 9.23 11.18 -13.91
C GLN A 112 9.14 12.45 -13.06
N VAL A 113 9.34 12.36 -11.74
CA VAL A 113 9.30 13.51 -10.81
C VAL A 113 10.59 14.31 -10.96
N LYS A 114 10.45 15.60 -11.27
CA LYS A 114 11.58 16.49 -11.60
C LYS A 114 12.02 17.32 -10.39
N PRO A 115 13.25 17.88 -10.40
CA PRO A 115 13.78 18.64 -9.27
C PRO A 115 12.94 19.86 -8.85
N TRP A 116 12.13 20.40 -9.74
CA TRP A 116 11.23 21.52 -9.47
C TRP A 116 9.84 21.11 -8.95
N ASP A 117 9.55 19.81 -8.89
CA ASP A 117 8.28 19.32 -8.39
C ASP A 117 8.31 19.24 -6.86
N ALA A 118 7.20 19.61 -6.21
CA ALA A 118 7.09 19.56 -4.74
C ALA A 118 7.32 18.15 -4.15
N ALA A 119 7.06 17.10 -4.94
CA ALA A 119 7.25 15.71 -4.55
C ALA A 119 8.69 15.19 -4.75
N PHE A 120 9.62 16.00 -5.24
CA PHE A 120 10.95 15.54 -5.65
C PHE A 120 11.73 14.88 -4.52
N LEU A 121 11.78 15.50 -3.35
CA LEU A 121 12.54 14.95 -2.22
C LEU A 121 11.99 13.59 -1.78
N GLU A 122 10.66 13.46 -1.75
CA GLU A 122 10.02 12.19 -1.40
C GLU A 122 10.24 11.11 -2.48
N ALA A 123 10.16 11.47 -3.74
CA ALA A 123 10.47 10.56 -4.84
C ALA A 123 11.95 10.09 -4.79
N ARG A 124 12.89 11.00 -4.47
CA ARG A 124 14.31 10.65 -4.29
C ARG A 124 14.55 9.75 -3.10
N ARG A 125 13.85 10.00 -1.98
CA ARG A 125 13.92 9.14 -0.79
C ARG A 125 13.45 7.72 -1.11
N LEU A 126 12.30 7.56 -1.76
CA LEU A 126 11.77 6.26 -2.17
C LEU A 126 12.70 5.56 -3.19
N SER A 127 13.29 6.32 -4.13
CA SER A 127 14.28 5.79 -5.07
C SER A 127 15.51 5.25 -4.34
N GLY A 128 15.97 5.93 -3.29
CA GLY A 128 17.07 5.47 -2.44
C GLY A 128 16.76 4.15 -1.73
N ILE A 129 15.53 4.00 -1.22
CA ILE A 129 15.05 2.73 -0.66
C ILE A 129 15.12 1.62 -1.70
N LEU A 130 14.55 1.84 -2.88
CA LEU A 130 14.51 0.85 -3.96
C LEU A 130 15.90 0.52 -4.51
N HIS A 131 16.87 1.44 -4.40
CA HIS A 131 18.24 1.17 -4.82
C HIS A 131 18.85 -0.01 -4.06
N ASN A 132 18.57 -0.13 -2.78
CA ASN A 132 19.08 -1.17 -1.90
C ASN A 132 18.32 -2.51 -1.98
N VAL A 133 17.29 -2.59 -2.83
CA VAL A 133 16.49 -3.81 -3.01
C VAL A 133 16.92 -4.51 -4.28
N THR A 134 17.11 -5.83 -4.22
CA THR A 134 17.35 -6.66 -5.41
C THR A 134 16.12 -6.72 -6.28
N HIS A 135 16.30 -6.63 -7.61
CA HIS A 135 15.20 -6.71 -8.56
C HIS A 135 14.70 -8.16 -8.72
N ALA A 136 13.39 -8.32 -8.76
CA ALA A 136 12.73 -9.56 -9.16
C ALA A 136 11.75 -9.29 -10.33
N LYS A 137 11.67 -10.25 -11.25
CA LYS A 137 10.75 -10.17 -12.39
C LYS A 137 9.32 -10.42 -11.95
N ALA A 138 8.36 -9.81 -12.63
CA ALA A 138 6.94 -9.97 -12.33
C ALA A 138 6.40 -11.38 -12.71
N ASP A 139 7.07 -12.10 -13.60
CA ASP A 139 6.67 -13.45 -14.02
C ASP A 139 6.73 -14.49 -12.90
N VAL A 140 7.58 -14.26 -11.88
CA VAL A 140 7.66 -15.14 -10.71
C VAL A 140 6.52 -14.94 -9.71
N VAL A 141 5.71 -13.91 -9.88
CA VAL A 141 4.58 -13.63 -8.98
C VAL A 141 3.40 -14.52 -9.33
N PRO A 142 2.85 -15.32 -8.39
CA PRO A 142 1.66 -16.13 -8.63
C PRO A 142 0.48 -15.31 -9.15
N GLY A 143 -0.36 -15.90 -10.00
CA GLY A 143 -1.51 -15.21 -10.59
C GLY A 143 -2.61 -14.85 -9.59
N ASP A 144 -2.69 -15.56 -8.46
CA ASP A 144 -3.60 -15.31 -7.34
C ASP A 144 -3.00 -14.43 -6.23
N SER A 145 -1.77 -13.95 -6.41
CA SER A 145 -1.12 -13.04 -5.46
C SER A 145 -1.84 -11.70 -5.42
N ILE A 146 -2.06 -11.16 -4.20
CA ILE A 146 -2.59 -9.81 -4.00
C ILE A 146 -1.74 -8.71 -4.70
N LEU A 147 -0.46 -8.97 -4.94
CA LEU A 147 0.40 -8.03 -5.66
C LEU A 147 -0.04 -7.83 -7.11
N ARG A 148 -0.71 -8.83 -7.70
CA ARG A 148 -1.27 -8.75 -9.06
C ARG A 148 -2.31 -7.64 -9.23
N GLU A 149 -3.03 -7.30 -8.18
CA GLU A 149 -3.92 -6.12 -8.17
C GLU A 149 -3.15 -4.81 -8.45
N THR A 150 -1.89 -4.78 -8.09
CA THR A 150 -1.02 -3.60 -8.29
C THR A 150 -0.29 -3.62 -9.64
N ILE A 151 0.27 -4.77 -10.03
CA ILE A 151 1.12 -4.90 -11.22
C ILE A 151 0.38 -5.44 -12.45
N GLY A 152 -0.82 -5.99 -12.27
CA GLY A 152 -1.62 -6.60 -13.34
C GLY A 152 -1.45 -8.11 -13.47
N GLY A 153 -2.30 -8.70 -14.31
CA GLY A 153 -2.30 -10.13 -14.57
C GLY A 153 -2.85 -10.98 -13.41
N SER A 154 -3.83 -10.43 -12.65
CA SER A 154 -4.55 -11.21 -11.65
C SER A 154 -5.42 -12.28 -12.29
N GLN A 155 -5.43 -13.46 -11.67
CA GLN A 155 -6.37 -14.54 -12.00
C GLN A 155 -7.69 -14.40 -11.23
N LEU A 156 -7.73 -13.50 -10.22
CA LEU A 156 -8.93 -13.22 -9.46
C LEU A 156 -9.80 -12.22 -10.23
N SER A 157 -11.10 -12.51 -10.34
CA SER A 157 -12.11 -11.57 -10.85
C SER A 157 -12.69 -10.78 -9.69
N TYR A 158 -12.73 -9.46 -9.85
CA TYR A 158 -13.24 -8.51 -8.85
C TYR A 158 -14.55 -7.90 -9.33
#